data_e3d501e6862ad936095dc7eddcfea015
#
_entry.id   e3d501e6862ad936095dc7eddcfea015
#
_cell.length_a   1.000
_cell.length_b   1.000
_cell.length_c   1.000
_cell.angle_alpha   90.00
_cell.angle_beta   90.00
_cell.angle_gamma   90.00
#
_symmetry.space_group_name_H-M   'P 1'
#
loop_
_entity.id
_entity.type
_entity.pdbx_description
1 polymer ?
#
loop_
_entity_poly.entity_id
_entity_poly.type
_entity_poly.pdbx_seq_one_letter_code
_entity_poly.pdbx_strand_id
1 'polypeptide(L)'
;MKTAVVFYTRDGSTRMAAELLAKKLGADMFELKEMKQRGKSPAAFIAAGFGASVGLRSRLADDFAQQMQAYDTICVGSPVWAGKTVPAVNAFLHGMDAAGKTIMLYTVQADPQPQAKPPVCLEAHKQALEKRGAKVTRLLRMHGASPGKAADAASLQSQLDAQFIG
;
A
#
# COMPACT_ATOMS: atom_id res chain seq x y z
N MET A 1 1.00 7.17 -20.93
CA MET A 1 1.07 7.36 -19.47
C MET A 1 1.69 6.12 -18.88
N LYS A 2 2.82 6.28 -18.15
CA LYS A 2 3.52 5.15 -17.53
C LYS A 2 3.01 4.95 -16.11
N THR A 3 2.65 3.72 -15.76
CA THR A 3 2.05 3.38 -14.45
C THR A 3 2.96 2.47 -13.65
N ALA A 4 3.09 2.71 -12.35
CA ALA A 4 3.78 1.87 -11.39
C ALA A 4 2.83 1.37 -10.29
N VAL A 5 3.03 0.16 -9.81
CA VAL A 5 2.43 -0.38 -8.59
C VAL A 5 3.54 -0.62 -7.59
N VAL A 6 3.57 0.18 -6.53
CA VAL A 6 4.56 0.12 -5.45
C VAL A 6 3.87 -0.43 -4.20
N PHE A 7 4.44 -1.42 -3.57
CA PHE A 7 3.78 -2.06 -2.43
C PHE A 7 4.77 -2.65 -1.42
N TYR A 8 4.30 -2.81 -0.20
CA TYR A 8 4.94 -3.63 0.82
C TYR A 8 4.04 -4.82 1.15
N THR A 9 4.62 -5.99 1.31
CA THR A 9 3.90 -7.18 1.75
C THR A 9 4.65 -7.91 2.84
N ARG A 10 3.93 -8.54 3.78
CA ARG A 10 4.48 -9.44 4.79
C ARG A 10 4.10 -10.89 4.52
N ASP A 11 2.84 -11.14 4.28
CA ASP A 11 2.25 -12.49 4.18
C ASP A 11 1.75 -12.81 2.76
N GLY A 12 2.05 -11.94 1.77
CA GLY A 12 1.74 -12.16 0.36
C GLY A 12 0.43 -11.54 -0.13
N SER A 13 -0.54 -11.23 0.73
CA SER A 13 -1.85 -10.71 0.30
C SER A 13 -1.75 -9.37 -0.45
N THR A 14 -0.90 -8.44 0.02
CA THR A 14 -0.71 -7.16 -0.67
C THR A 14 0.01 -7.32 -2.01
N ARG A 15 0.93 -8.30 -2.11
CA ARG A 15 1.57 -8.65 -3.40
C ARG A 15 0.54 -9.17 -4.39
N MET A 16 -0.33 -10.08 -3.98
CA MET A 16 -1.38 -10.62 -4.84
C MET A 16 -2.30 -9.51 -5.38
N ALA A 17 -2.70 -8.57 -4.53
CA ALA A 17 -3.45 -7.38 -4.97
C ALA A 17 -2.64 -6.50 -5.93
N ALA A 18 -1.32 -6.35 -5.71
CA ALA A 18 -0.43 -5.62 -6.60
C ALA A 18 -0.34 -6.26 -7.99
N GLU A 19 -0.23 -7.59 -8.06
CA GLU A 19 -0.20 -8.35 -9.32
C GLU A 19 -1.50 -8.16 -10.12
N LEU A 20 -2.66 -8.24 -9.45
CA LEU A 20 -3.96 -7.99 -10.07
C LEU A 20 -4.08 -6.55 -10.59
N LEU A 21 -3.66 -5.56 -9.81
CA LEU A 21 -3.63 -4.16 -10.22
C LEU A 21 -2.66 -3.92 -11.38
N ALA A 22 -1.46 -4.46 -11.31
CA ALA A 22 -0.46 -4.32 -12.37
C ALA A 22 -0.95 -4.90 -13.70
N LYS A 23 -1.56 -6.08 -13.67
CA LYS A 23 -2.19 -6.69 -14.83
C LYS A 23 -3.33 -5.82 -15.40
N LYS A 24 -4.19 -5.30 -14.54
CA LYS A 24 -5.35 -4.46 -14.93
C LYS A 24 -4.91 -3.13 -15.56
N LEU A 25 -3.82 -2.55 -15.08
CA LEU A 25 -3.34 -1.22 -15.47
C LEU A 25 -2.16 -1.23 -16.45
N GLY A 26 -1.62 -2.41 -16.79
CA GLY A 26 -0.39 -2.50 -17.59
C GLY A 26 0.80 -1.84 -16.90
N ALA A 27 0.97 -2.06 -15.60
CA ALA A 27 1.90 -1.32 -14.75
C ALA A 27 3.16 -2.13 -14.40
N ASP A 28 4.28 -1.42 -14.22
CA ASP A 28 5.49 -1.98 -13.63
C ASP A 28 5.32 -2.17 -12.11
N MET A 29 5.93 -3.20 -11.53
CA MET A 29 5.79 -3.55 -10.12
C MET A 29 7.07 -3.30 -9.33
N PHE A 30 6.93 -2.72 -8.12
CA PHE A 30 8.03 -2.41 -7.20
C PHE A 30 7.67 -2.85 -5.78
N GLU A 31 8.36 -3.85 -5.26
CA GLU A 31 8.18 -4.29 -3.89
C GLU A 31 9.13 -3.58 -2.95
N LEU A 32 8.60 -2.82 -2.02
CA LEU A 32 9.37 -2.15 -0.97
C LEU A 32 9.96 -3.16 0.00
N LYS A 33 11.26 -3.06 0.24
CA LYS A 33 11.99 -3.87 1.23
C LYS A 33 12.63 -2.97 2.28
N GLU A 34 12.49 -3.37 3.53
CA GLU A 34 13.19 -2.68 4.63
C GLU A 34 14.65 -3.18 4.70
N MET A 35 15.60 -2.29 4.94
CA MET A 35 17.02 -2.66 5.14
C MET A 35 17.18 -3.67 6.27
N LYS A 36 16.42 -3.52 7.35
CA LYS A 36 16.35 -4.47 8.44
C LYS A 36 15.03 -5.23 8.37
N GLN A 37 15.11 -6.49 7.98
CA GLN A 37 13.92 -7.35 7.94
C GLN A 37 13.34 -7.53 9.34
N ARG A 38 12.02 -7.40 9.45
CA ARG A 38 11.30 -7.65 10.69
C ARG A 38 11.17 -9.15 10.93
N GLY A 39 11.46 -9.58 12.15
CA GLY A 39 11.24 -10.97 12.55
C GLY A 39 9.78 -11.41 12.40
N LYS A 40 9.56 -12.73 12.30
CA LYS A 40 8.22 -13.35 12.23
C LYS A 40 7.65 -13.75 13.59
N SER A 41 8.35 -13.47 14.70
CA SER A 41 7.90 -13.80 16.04
C SER A 41 6.69 -12.95 16.50
N PRO A 42 5.87 -13.42 17.46
CA PRO A 42 4.79 -12.62 18.03
C PRO A 42 5.26 -11.26 18.58
N ALA A 43 6.41 -11.21 19.25
CA ALA A 43 7.00 -9.97 19.74
C ALA A 43 7.37 -9.01 18.60
N ALA A 44 7.90 -9.52 17.48
CA ALA A 44 8.16 -8.71 16.30
C ALA A 44 6.87 -8.18 15.66
N PHE A 45 5.77 -8.91 15.78
CA PHE A 45 4.45 -8.48 15.32
C PHE A 45 3.93 -7.29 16.14
N ILE A 46 4.04 -7.37 17.46
CA ILE A 46 3.65 -6.29 18.38
C ILE A 46 4.50 -5.04 18.14
N ALA A 47 5.82 -5.19 18.00
CA ALA A 47 6.73 -4.09 17.70
C ALA A 47 6.44 -3.43 16.33
N ALA A 48 6.06 -4.24 15.34
CA ALA A 48 5.66 -3.73 14.02
C ALA A 48 4.35 -2.93 14.10
N GLY A 49 3.35 -3.42 14.83
CA GLY A 49 2.09 -2.70 15.08
C GLY A 49 2.31 -1.39 15.81
N PHE A 50 3.16 -1.38 16.84
CA PHE A 50 3.53 -0.14 17.55
C PHE A 50 4.22 0.86 16.62
N GLY A 51 5.21 0.43 15.83
CA GLY A 51 5.88 1.30 14.87
C GLY A 51 4.92 1.91 13.84
N ALA A 52 3.94 1.13 13.36
CA ALA A 52 2.90 1.64 12.48
C ALA A 52 1.99 2.65 13.19
N SER A 53 1.57 2.37 14.44
CA SER A 53 0.65 3.22 15.19
C SER A 53 1.20 4.63 15.46
N VAL A 54 2.51 4.76 15.63
CA VAL A 54 3.20 6.06 15.84
C VAL A 54 3.73 6.68 14.53
N GLY A 55 3.39 6.11 13.37
CA GLY A 55 3.73 6.67 12.07
C GLY A 55 5.23 6.61 11.73
N LEU A 56 5.98 5.66 12.27
CA LEU A 56 7.40 5.49 11.99
C LEU A 56 7.65 5.26 10.49
N ARG A 57 8.85 5.64 10.05
CA ARG A 57 9.39 5.40 8.71
C ARG A 57 10.57 4.44 8.81
N SER A 58 10.59 3.44 7.94
CA SER A 58 11.71 2.51 7.83
C SER A 58 12.78 3.06 6.89
N ARG A 59 14.02 2.59 7.04
CA ARG A 59 15.00 2.72 5.96
C ARG A 59 14.70 1.65 4.92
N LEU A 60 14.50 2.08 3.68
CA LEU A 60 14.27 1.20 2.54
C LEU A 60 15.61 0.71 1.98
N ALA A 61 15.61 -0.52 1.46
CA ALA A 61 16.79 -1.11 0.83
C ALA A 61 17.03 -0.55 -0.58
N ASP A 62 15.96 -0.09 -1.24
CA ASP A 62 15.98 0.38 -2.61
C ASP A 62 15.49 1.85 -2.68
N ASP A 63 16.00 2.60 -3.65
CA ASP A 63 15.59 3.99 -3.90
C ASP A 63 14.50 4.07 -4.97
N PHE A 64 13.39 3.39 -4.74
CA PHE A 64 12.25 3.44 -5.66
C PHE A 64 11.57 4.82 -5.70
N ALA A 65 11.72 5.63 -4.67
CA ALA A 65 11.14 6.98 -4.65
C ALA A 65 11.68 7.84 -5.80
N GLN A 66 12.97 7.76 -6.08
CA GLN A 66 13.60 8.46 -7.20
C GLN A 66 13.17 7.89 -8.56
N GLN A 67 13.03 6.57 -8.66
CA GLN A 67 12.59 5.92 -9.89
C GLN A 67 11.16 6.33 -10.31
N MET A 68 10.32 6.76 -9.35
CA MET A 68 8.95 7.22 -9.62
C MET A 68 8.87 8.50 -10.45
N GLN A 69 9.96 9.22 -10.64
CA GLN A 69 10.00 10.36 -11.55
C GLN A 69 9.60 9.98 -12.98
N ALA A 70 9.91 8.76 -13.41
CA ALA A 70 9.60 8.24 -14.75
C ALA A 70 8.12 7.81 -14.93
N TYR A 71 7.28 7.88 -13.89
CA TYR A 71 5.90 7.41 -13.90
C TYR A 71 4.91 8.55 -13.71
N ASP A 72 3.81 8.53 -14.48
CA ASP A 72 2.73 9.51 -14.39
C ASP A 72 1.70 9.11 -13.33
N THR A 73 1.44 7.80 -13.24
CA THR A 73 0.47 7.21 -12.30
C THR A 73 1.18 6.23 -11.36
N ILE A 74 0.92 6.34 -10.07
CA ILE A 74 1.54 5.49 -9.04
C ILE A 74 0.44 4.92 -8.15
N CYS A 75 0.33 3.58 -8.11
CA CYS A 75 -0.54 2.86 -7.18
C CYS A 75 0.30 2.41 -5.98
N VAL A 76 -0.07 2.81 -4.77
CA VAL A 76 0.71 2.47 -3.57
C VAL A 76 -0.09 1.58 -2.64
N GLY A 77 0.45 0.39 -2.34
CA GLY A 77 -0.17 -0.66 -1.56
C GLY A 77 0.45 -0.92 -0.19
N SER A 78 -0.39 -1.08 0.82
CA SER A 78 0.03 -1.35 2.19
C SER A 78 -0.87 -2.39 2.86
N PRO A 79 -0.33 -3.34 3.64
CA PRO A 79 -1.12 -3.97 4.67
C PRO A 79 -1.47 -2.94 5.75
N VAL A 80 -2.50 -3.25 6.56
CA VAL A 80 -2.90 -2.40 7.69
C VAL A 80 -2.43 -3.03 9.00
N TRP A 81 -1.59 -2.31 9.75
CA TRP A 81 -1.14 -2.70 11.07
C TRP A 81 -1.61 -1.67 12.11
N ALA A 82 -2.33 -2.14 13.13
CA ALA A 82 -2.91 -1.25 14.15
C ALA A 82 -3.69 -0.05 13.56
N GLY A 83 -4.44 -0.28 12.49
CA GLY A 83 -5.23 0.77 11.82
C GLY A 83 -4.44 1.78 10.98
N LYS A 84 -3.14 1.54 10.76
CA LYS A 84 -2.22 2.42 10.02
C LYS A 84 -1.53 1.67 8.88
N THR A 85 -1.01 2.42 7.92
CA THR A 85 -0.08 1.93 6.91
C THR A 85 1.28 1.62 7.53
N VAL A 86 2.03 0.72 6.90
CA VAL A 86 3.30 0.24 7.43
C VAL A 86 4.44 1.25 7.27
N PRO A 87 5.48 1.20 8.14
CA PRO A 87 6.61 2.13 8.09
C PRO A 87 7.35 2.21 6.74
N ALA A 88 7.43 1.10 6.00
CA ALA A 88 8.03 1.08 4.66
C ALA A 88 7.25 1.95 3.67
N VAL A 89 5.92 1.83 3.67
CA VAL A 89 5.05 2.66 2.82
C VAL A 89 5.08 4.12 3.26
N ASN A 90 5.10 4.40 4.56
CA ASN A 90 5.23 5.77 5.08
C ASN A 90 6.55 6.42 4.61
N ALA A 91 7.66 5.66 4.62
CA ALA A 91 8.95 6.14 4.14
C ALA A 91 8.92 6.45 2.64
N PHE A 92 8.36 5.54 1.83
CA PHE A 92 8.24 5.71 0.39
C PHE A 92 7.39 6.94 0.03
N LEU A 93 6.18 7.05 0.59
CA LEU A 93 5.26 8.17 0.32
C LEU A 93 5.86 9.52 0.75
N HIS A 94 6.68 9.52 1.81
CA HIS A 94 7.37 10.74 2.23
C HIS A 94 8.51 11.12 1.29
N GLY A 95 9.28 10.15 0.80
CA GLY A 95 10.48 10.38 0.00
C GLY A 95 10.21 10.65 -1.49
N MET A 96 9.07 10.16 -2.03
CA MET A 96 8.76 10.36 -3.45
C MET A 96 8.36 11.81 -3.75
N ASP A 97 8.71 12.28 -4.95
CA ASP A 97 8.14 13.51 -5.49
C ASP A 97 6.69 13.25 -5.95
N ALA A 98 5.74 13.95 -5.32
CA ALA A 98 4.32 13.78 -5.57
C ALA A 98 3.75 14.81 -6.57
N ALA A 99 4.50 15.85 -6.89
CA ALA A 99 4.01 16.96 -7.72
C ALA A 99 3.60 16.48 -9.13
N GLY A 100 2.38 16.80 -9.54
CA GLY A 100 1.84 16.45 -10.85
C GLY A 100 1.52 14.95 -11.05
N LYS A 101 1.71 14.10 -10.04
CA LYS A 101 1.43 12.66 -10.13
C LYS A 101 -0.05 12.35 -9.90
N THR A 102 -0.57 11.38 -10.64
CA THR A 102 -1.83 10.71 -10.32
C THR A 102 -1.55 9.55 -9.38
N ILE A 103 -2.22 9.50 -8.22
CA ILE A 103 -1.96 8.48 -7.20
C ILE A 103 -3.23 7.71 -6.90
N MET A 104 -3.11 6.40 -6.79
CA MET A 104 -4.08 5.49 -6.19
C MET A 104 -3.47 4.88 -4.93
N LEU A 105 -4.22 4.83 -3.85
CA LEU A 105 -3.78 4.18 -2.61
C LEU A 105 -4.66 2.95 -2.37
N TYR A 106 -4.05 1.86 -1.94
CA TYR A 106 -4.82 0.68 -1.58
C TYR A 106 -4.29 0.00 -0.33
N THR A 107 -5.19 -0.66 0.40
CA THR A 107 -4.86 -1.51 1.54
C THR A 107 -5.42 -2.90 1.36
N VAL A 108 -4.68 -3.90 1.87
CA VAL A 108 -5.17 -5.26 2.07
C VAL A 108 -5.09 -5.56 3.56
N GLN A 109 -6.21 -5.88 4.17
CA GLN A 109 -6.34 -5.98 5.62
C GLN A 109 -7.17 -7.19 6.04
N ALA A 110 -7.02 -7.61 7.30
CA ALA A 110 -7.73 -8.77 7.84
C ALA A 110 -9.20 -8.48 8.19
N ASP A 111 -9.62 -7.21 8.24
CA ASP A 111 -11.02 -6.84 8.47
C ASP A 111 -11.90 -7.42 7.35
N PRO A 112 -12.92 -8.25 7.68
CA PRO A 112 -13.79 -8.86 6.67
C PRO A 112 -14.70 -7.85 5.98
N GLN A 113 -14.90 -6.67 6.56
CA GLN A 113 -15.74 -5.61 6.00
C GLN A 113 -14.96 -4.27 5.92
N PRO A 114 -13.89 -4.21 5.10
CA PRO A 114 -13.03 -3.03 5.06
C PRO A 114 -13.76 -1.77 4.61
N GLN A 115 -14.89 -1.91 3.91
CA GLN A 115 -15.68 -0.78 3.42
C GLN A 115 -16.64 -0.21 4.49
N ALA A 116 -16.88 -0.93 5.60
CA ALA A 116 -17.81 -0.50 6.64
C ALA A 116 -17.32 0.70 7.47
N LYS A 117 -16.03 1.00 7.42
CA LYS A 117 -15.41 2.11 8.16
C LYS A 117 -14.70 3.07 7.21
N PRO A 118 -14.57 4.37 7.58
CA PRO A 118 -13.77 5.32 6.79
C PRO A 118 -12.32 4.86 6.62
N PRO A 119 -11.68 5.13 5.47
CA PRO A 119 -10.28 4.77 5.21
C PRO A 119 -9.29 5.73 5.89
N VAL A 120 -9.35 5.87 7.21
CA VAL A 120 -8.65 6.92 7.97
C VAL A 120 -7.16 7.01 7.65
N CYS A 121 -6.46 5.87 7.55
CA CYS A 121 -5.03 5.88 7.22
C CYS A 121 -4.76 6.30 5.77
N LEU A 122 -5.62 5.89 4.82
CA LEU A 122 -5.50 6.29 3.41
C LEU A 122 -5.89 7.75 3.22
N GLU A 123 -6.90 8.24 3.94
CA GLU A 123 -7.34 9.63 3.88
C GLU A 123 -6.26 10.59 4.36
N ALA A 124 -5.55 10.24 5.43
CA ALA A 124 -4.41 11.02 5.91
C ALA A 124 -3.28 11.12 4.86
N HIS A 125 -2.97 10.00 4.17
CA HIS A 125 -2.01 10.03 3.08
C HIS A 125 -2.49 10.81 1.87
N LYS A 126 -3.77 10.68 1.50
CA LYS A 126 -4.38 11.46 0.43
C LYS A 126 -4.17 12.95 0.68
N GLN A 127 -4.59 13.46 1.84
CA GLN A 127 -4.44 14.86 2.19
C GLN A 127 -2.98 15.34 2.13
N ALA A 128 -2.04 14.52 2.64
CA ALA A 128 -0.62 14.85 2.62
C ALA A 128 -0.05 14.90 1.21
N LEU A 129 -0.46 13.99 0.33
CA LEU A 129 -0.03 13.91 -1.06
C LEU A 129 -0.62 15.05 -1.90
N GLU A 130 -1.90 15.36 -1.71
CA GLU A 130 -2.58 16.46 -2.42
C GLU A 130 -1.98 17.83 -2.05
N LYS A 131 -1.60 18.04 -0.78
CA LYS A 131 -0.83 19.24 -0.36
C LYS A 131 0.53 19.35 -1.04
N ARG A 132 1.08 18.25 -1.55
CA ARG A 132 2.34 18.19 -2.29
C ARG A 132 2.14 18.17 -3.80
N GLY A 133 0.93 18.50 -4.28
CA GLY A 133 0.59 18.67 -5.70
C GLY A 133 0.22 17.38 -6.45
N ALA A 134 -0.04 16.27 -5.75
CA ALA A 134 -0.59 15.06 -6.35
C ALA A 134 -2.10 15.17 -6.58
N LYS A 135 -2.61 14.35 -7.52
CA LYS A 135 -4.04 14.09 -7.67
C LYS A 135 -4.32 12.65 -7.18
N VAL A 136 -4.93 12.50 -6.01
CA VAL A 136 -5.31 11.17 -5.50
C VAL A 136 -6.70 10.82 -6.02
N THR A 137 -6.77 9.79 -6.87
CA THR A 137 -7.98 9.44 -7.61
C THR A 137 -8.79 8.30 -7.00
N ARG A 138 -8.14 7.38 -6.26
CA ARG A 138 -8.80 6.23 -5.64
C ARG A 138 -8.19 5.86 -4.29
N LEU A 139 -9.05 5.45 -3.37
CA LEU A 139 -8.70 4.81 -2.10
C LEU A 139 -9.36 3.44 -2.05
N LEU A 140 -8.60 2.38 -2.35
CA LEU A 140 -9.13 1.03 -2.44
C LEU A 140 -8.84 0.28 -1.12
N ARG A 141 -9.82 -0.47 -0.65
CA ARG A 141 -9.69 -1.30 0.57
C ARG A 141 -10.17 -2.71 0.29
N MET A 142 -9.31 -3.66 0.50
CA MET A 142 -9.61 -5.07 0.23
C MET A 142 -9.45 -5.89 1.50
N HIS A 143 -10.37 -6.83 1.68
CA HIS A 143 -10.21 -7.90 2.64
C HIS A 143 -9.19 -8.90 2.10
N GLY A 144 -8.16 -9.16 2.87
CA GLY A 144 -7.15 -10.17 2.55
C GLY A 144 -7.37 -11.46 3.35
N ALA A 145 -6.43 -11.74 4.25
CA ALA A 145 -6.50 -12.88 5.15
C ALA A 145 -6.03 -12.49 6.55
N SER A 146 -6.27 -13.37 7.50
CA SER A 146 -5.70 -13.25 8.84
C SER A 146 -4.16 -13.25 8.78
N PRO A 147 -3.49 -12.62 9.75
CA PRO A 147 -2.03 -12.61 9.82
C PRO A 147 -1.42 -14.01 9.66
N GLY A 148 -0.38 -14.12 8.84
CA GLY A 148 0.30 -15.38 8.53
C GLY A 148 -0.36 -16.24 7.44
N LYS A 149 -1.46 -15.76 6.83
CA LYS A 149 -2.13 -16.42 5.71
C LYS A 149 -2.16 -15.49 4.50
N ALA A 150 -2.06 -16.07 3.31
CA ALA A 150 -2.30 -15.33 2.06
C ALA A 150 -3.81 -15.25 1.76
N ALA A 151 -4.22 -14.17 1.12
CA ALA A 151 -5.59 -13.99 0.66
C ALA A 151 -5.95 -14.93 -0.49
N ASP A 152 -7.24 -15.10 -0.75
CA ASP A 152 -7.73 -15.77 -1.94
C ASP A 152 -7.71 -14.81 -3.15
N ALA A 153 -7.09 -15.23 -4.25
CA ALA A 153 -6.92 -14.41 -5.44
C ALA A 153 -8.25 -14.06 -6.11
N ALA A 154 -9.20 -14.99 -6.18
CA ALA A 154 -10.50 -14.75 -6.79
C ALA A 154 -11.33 -13.75 -5.98
N SER A 155 -11.25 -13.83 -4.65
CA SER A 155 -11.86 -12.85 -3.75
C SER A 155 -11.28 -11.45 -3.93
N LEU A 156 -9.94 -11.33 -3.98
CA LEU A 156 -9.29 -10.03 -4.22
C LEU A 156 -9.65 -9.45 -5.59
N GLN A 157 -9.70 -10.29 -6.63
CA GLN A 157 -10.08 -9.87 -7.98
C GLN A 157 -11.51 -9.31 -7.99
N SER A 158 -12.47 -10.01 -7.38
CA SER A 158 -13.86 -9.57 -7.30
C SER A 158 -14.00 -8.24 -6.56
N GLN A 159 -13.31 -8.08 -5.43
CA GLN A 159 -13.31 -6.84 -4.65
C GLN A 159 -12.69 -5.67 -5.44
N LEU A 160 -11.62 -5.95 -6.17
CA LEU A 160 -10.95 -4.96 -7.01
C LEU A 160 -11.88 -4.49 -8.13
N ASP A 161 -12.51 -5.42 -8.84
CA ASP A 161 -13.42 -5.11 -9.94
C ASP A 161 -14.61 -4.28 -9.47
N ALA A 162 -15.21 -4.64 -8.34
CA ALA A 162 -16.31 -3.86 -7.74
C ALA A 162 -15.90 -2.40 -7.43
N GLN A 163 -14.66 -2.15 -7.03
CA GLN A 163 -14.17 -0.80 -6.71
C GLN A 163 -13.68 0.00 -7.93
N PHE A 164 -13.56 -0.65 -9.11
CA PHE A 164 -13.21 0.04 -10.37
C PHE A 164 -14.42 0.41 -11.24
N ILE A 165 -15.60 -0.18 -10.97
CA ILE A 165 -16.85 0.09 -11.69
C ILE A 165 -17.51 1.41 -11.23
N GLY A 166 -17.13 1.91 -10.03
CA GLY A 166 -17.71 3.12 -9.42
C GLY A 166 -17.03 4.43 -9.83
#